data_6453d8892b77e1d38d6dc949c400effc
#
_entry.id   6453d8892b77e1d38d6dc949c400effc
#
_cell.length_a   1.000
_cell.length_b   1.000
_cell.length_c   1.000
_cell.angle_alpha   90.00
_cell.angle_beta   90.00
_cell.angle_gamma   90.00
#
_symmetry.space_group_name_H-M   'P 1'
#
loop_
_entity.id
_entity.type
_entity.pdbx_description
1 polymer ?
#
loop_
_entity_poly.entity_id
_entity_poly.type
_entity_poly.pdbx_seq_one_letter_code
_entity_poly.pdbx_strand_id
1 'polypeptide(L)'
;MTTETYSPKNTKKDHLLEFYKTLDDIKDNFYDVLIITGAPVETIPFENVKYWSELIKIISWSSKNVFRKIGICWGAQALLKEIYNIEKHSINNKLFGIYDHNLNQKKQYRLMHGFIDRFPMPVSRFTENKESEILKAGLEILAFSKDSGVGMVRCPKTKDLFILNHLEYDAITLKDEFVRDKLEKTEISIPVNYFPNDDINEEPINRW
;
A
#
# COMPACT_ATOMS: atom_id res chain seq x y z
N MET A 1 13.54 0.02 9.44
CA MET A 1 13.96 1.33 10.00
C MET A 1 12.78 2.00 10.70
N THR A 2 13.04 2.94 11.60
CA THR A 2 12.04 3.77 12.28
C THR A 2 12.28 5.24 11.95
N THR A 3 11.25 6.05 12.04
CA THR A 3 11.37 7.52 11.93
C THR A 3 11.76 8.11 13.29
N GLU A 4 12.53 9.18 13.28
CA GLU A 4 12.90 9.93 14.49
C GLU A 4 11.77 10.85 14.95
N THR A 5 11.02 11.39 13.99
CA THR A 5 9.96 12.38 14.23
C THR A 5 8.65 11.77 14.75
N TYR A 6 8.50 10.44 14.70
CA TYR A 6 7.31 9.75 15.13
C TYR A 6 7.62 8.52 15.96
N SER A 7 7.11 8.47 17.18
CA SER A 7 7.16 7.28 18.05
C SER A 7 5.82 6.56 17.99
N PRO A 8 5.79 5.28 17.56
CA PRO A 8 4.57 4.49 17.53
C PRO A 8 4.01 4.30 18.95
N LYS A 9 2.70 4.45 19.09
CA LYS A 9 2.02 4.39 20.41
C LYS A 9 2.07 2.99 21.05
N ASN A 10 2.15 1.96 20.24
CA ASN A 10 1.98 0.56 20.68
C ASN A 10 3.29 -0.22 20.74
N THR A 11 4.44 0.41 20.48
CA THR A 11 5.76 -0.25 20.51
C THR A 11 6.61 0.33 21.62
N LYS A 12 7.16 -0.53 22.48
CA LYS A 12 8.06 -0.10 23.57
C LYS A 12 9.31 0.55 22.99
N LYS A 13 9.78 1.63 23.61
CA LYS A 13 10.97 2.38 23.16
C LYS A 13 12.23 1.51 23.10
N ASP A 14 12.43 0.65 24.09
CA ASP A 14 13.59 -0.26 24.16
C ASP A 14 13.63 -1.21 22.96
N HIS A 15 12.47 -1.74 22.55
CA HIS A 15 12.35 -2.57 21.36
C HIS A 15 12.69 -1.80 20.07
N LEU A 16 12.26 -0.53 19.98
CA LEU A 16 12.61 0.31 18.82
C LEU A 16 14.11 0.55 18.74
N LEU A 17 14.77 0.86 19.86
CA LEU A 17 16.20 1.13 19.90
C LEU A 17 17.04 -0.12 19.62
N GLU A 18 16.56 -1.31 20.01
CA GLU A 18 17.27 -2.56 19.84
C GLU A 18 17.17 -3.10 18.39
N PHE A 19 15.97 -3.03 17.79
CA PHE A 19 15.69 -3.73 16.52
C PHE A 19 15.56 -2.80 15.31
N TYR A 20 15.43 -1.50 15.51
CA TYR A 20 15.21 -0.56 14.41
C TYR A 20 16.32 0.48 14.32
N LYS A 21 16.64 0.87 13.10
CA LYS A 21 17.63 1.89 12.79
C LYS A 21 16.97 3.11 12.17
N THR A 22 17.54 4.28 12.42
CA THR A 22 17.15 5.54 11.76
C THR A 22 17.84 5.67 10.40
N LEU A 23 17.49 6.71 9.65
CA LEU A 23 18.18 6.99 8.38
C LEU A 23 19.68 7.30 8.63
N ASP A 24 19.98 8.03 9.69
CA ASP A 24 21.37 8.39 10.01
C ASP A 24 22.26 7.18 10.32
N ASP A 25 21.68 6.12 10.91
CA ASP A 25 22.40 4.88 11.18
C ASP A 25 22.75 4.07 9.91
N ILE A 26 22.04 4.32 8.80
CA ILE A 26 22.15 3.47 7.59
C ILE A 26 22.52 4.24 6.31
N LYS A 27 22.65 5.56 6.38
CA LYS A 27 22.79 6.45 5.20
C LYS A 27 23.95 6.11 4.26
N ASP A 28 25.01 5.50 4.79
CA ASP A 28 26.21 5.15 4.03
C ASP A 28 26.14 3.73 3.44
N ASN A 29 25.08 2.98 3.73
CA ASN A 29 24.89 1.60 3.25
C ASN A 29 24.08 1.57 1.94
N PHE A 30 24.23 0.46 1.20
CA PHE A 30 23.43 0.14 0.01
C PHE A 30 22.52 -1.03 0.29
N TYR A 31 21.32 -1.00 -0.31
CA TYR A 31 20.28 -2.01 -0.10
C TYR A 31 19.65 -2.42 -1.44
N ASP A 32 19.23 -3.67 -1.52
CA ASP A 32 18.53 -4.19 -2.69
C ASP A 32 17.12 -3.62 -2.80
N VAL A 33 16.41 -3.50 -1.66
CA VAL A 33 15.00 -3.06 -1.65
C VAL A 33 14.69 -2.18 -0.44
N LEU A 34 13.98 -1.09 -0.68
CA LEU A 34 13.27 -0.32 0.33
C LEU A 34 11.77 -0.63 0.22
N ILE A 35 11.17 -1.14 1.28
CA ILE A 35 9.72 -1.35 1.37
C ILE A 35 9.12 -0.26 2.26
N ILE A 36 8.14 0.47 1.73
CA ILE A 36 7.33 1.44 2.48
C ILE A 36 5.91 0.87 2.57
N THR A 37 5.51 0.50 3.78
CA THR A 37 4.21 -0.13 4.04
C THR A 37 3.09 0.89 4.21
N GLY A 38 1.85 0.39 4.31
CA GLY A 38 0.67 1.18 4.60
C GLY A 38 0.73 1.85 5.98
N ALA A 39 -0.06 2.91 6.13
CA ALA A 39 -0.26 3.62 7.38
C ALA A 39 -1.69 4.19 7.43
N PRO A 40 -2.35 4.23 8.61
CA PRO A 40 -3.72 4.73 8.77
C PRO A 40 -3.79 6.26 8.74
N VAL A 41 -3.19 6.87 7.71
CA VAL A 41 -3.11 8.33 7.50
C VAL A 41 -3.55 8.73 6.09
N GLU A 42 -4.22 7.83 5.39
CA GLU A 42 -4.57 8.03 3.98
C GLU A 42 -5.54 9.19 3.73
N THR A 43 -6.41 9.50 4.69
CA THR A 43 -7.36 10.63 4.62
C THR A 43 -6.71 11.98 4.96
N ILE A 44 -5.49 11.98 5.50
CA ILE A 44 -4.75 13.19 5.87
C ILE A 44 -3.93 13.66 4.64
N PRO A 45 -3.93 14.95 4.26
CA PRO A 45 -2.99 15.47 3.26
C PRO A 45 -1.56 15.06 3.57
N PHE A 46 -0.77 14.74 2.56
CA PHE A 46 0.60 14.24 2.77
C PHE A 46 1.43 15.19 3.65
N GLU A 47 1.33 16.47 3.40
CA GLU A 47 2.09 17.53 4.09
C GLU A 47 1.74 17.61 5.59
N ASN A 48 0.56 17.14 5.97
CA ASN A 48 0.09 17.14 7.37
C ASN A 48 0.46 15.85 8.12
N VAL A 49 1.06 14.86 7.45
CA VAL A 49 1.55 13.64 8.09
C VAL A 49 2.83 13.98 8.87
N LYS A 50 2.84 13.70 10.17
CA LYS A 50 3.90 14.12 11.11
C LYS A 50 5.33 13.77 10.66
N TYR A 51 5.51 12.64 10.01
CA TYR A 51 6.80 12.15 9.53
C TYR A 51 7.01 12.35 8.01
N TRP A 52 6.18 13.17 7.37
CA TRP A 52 6.25 13.37 5.91
C TRP A 52 7.61 13.91 5.45
N SER A 53 8.10 14.94 6.11
CA SER A 53 9.40 15.54 5.77
C SER A 53 10.59 14.57 5.93
N GLU A 54 10.51 13.68 6.90
CA GLU A 54 11.52 12.63 7.09
C GLU A 54 11.37 11.54 6.03
N LEU A 55 10.15 11.14 5.68
CA LEU A 55 9.88 10.18 4.61
C LEU A 55 10.41 10.67 3.26
N ILE A 56 10.24 11.96 2.94
CA ILE A 56 10.84 12.58 1.75
C ILE A 56 12.37 12.42 1.75
N LYS A 57 13.04 12.63 2.88
CA LYS A 57 14.50 12.44 2.98
C LYS A 57 14.88 10.98 2.72
N ILE A 58 14.12 10.03 3.27
CA ILE A 58 14.33 8.59 3.05
C ILE A 58 14.14 8.23 1.58
N ILE A 59 13.09 8.73 0.93
CA ILE A 59 12.83 8.50 -0.50
C ILE A 59 13.93 9.11 -1.35
N SER A 60 14.38 10.31 -1.05
CA SER A 60 15.48 10.99 -1.75
C SER A 60 16.79 10.21 -1.60
N TRP A 61 17.17 9.83 -0.37
CA TRP A 61 18.32 8.98 -0.09
C TRP A 61 18.27 7.66 -0.86
N SER A 62 17.09 7.02 -0.89
CA SER A 62 16.92 5.74 -1.58
C SER A 62 17.18 5.78 -3.08
N SER A 63 17.14 6.96 -3.69
CA SER A 63 17.44 7.13 -5.13
C SER A 63 18.87 6.78 -5.51
N LYS A 64 19.80 6.85 -4.56
CA LYS A 64 21.22 6.54 -4.74
C LYS A 64 21.65 5.25 -4.04
N ASN A 65 20.99 4.93 -2.93
CA ASN A 65 21.41 3.88 -2.01
C ASN A 65 20.57 2.60 -2.07
N VAL A 66 19.47 2.62 -2.84
CA VAL A 66 18.57 1.46 -2.93
C VAL A 66 18.32 1.09 -4.39
N PHE A 67 18.48 -0.20 -4.70
CA PHE A 67 18.30 -0.68 -6.07
C PHE A 67 16.84 -0.63 -6.53
N ARG A 68 15.86 -0.95 -5.65
CA ARG A 68 14.42 -0.89 -5.95
C ARG A 68 13.60 -0.42 -4.76
N LYS A 69 12.45 0.19 -5.06
CA LYS A 69 11.45 0.57 -4.06
C LYS A 69 10.18 -0.22 -4.26
N ILE A 70 9.56 -0.62 -3.16
CA ILE A 70 8.23 -1.22 -3.13
C ILE A 70 7.37 -0.40 -2.18
N GLY A 71 6.27 0.14 -2.67
CA GLY A 71 5.25 0.77 -1.85
C GLY A 71 4.05 -0.14 -1.71
N ILE A 72 3.44 -0.17 -0.51
CA ILE A 72 2.21 -0.92 -0.23
C ILE A 72 1.17 0.06 0.33
N CYS A 73 -0.04 0.03 -0.23
CA CYS A 73 -1.17 0.87 0.18
C CYS A 73 -0.78 2.36 0.23
N TRP A 74 -0.91 3.03 1.37
CA TRP A 74 -0.49 4.43 1.54
C TRP A 74 1.00 4.64 1.21
N GLY A 75 1.86 3.68 1.51
CA GLY A 75 3.28 3.75 1.14
C GLY A 75 3.50 3.80 -0.38
N ALA A 76 2.65 3.11 -1.16
CA ALA A 76 2.64 3.23 -2.62
C ALA A 76 2.19 4.63 -3.06
N GLN A 77 1.14 5.17 -2.44
CA GLN A 77 0.66 6.53 -2.71
C GLN A 77 1.71 7.59 -2.38
N ALA A 78 2.43 7.42 -1.26
CA ALA A 78 3.52 8.32 -0.86
C ALA A 78 4.67 8.34 -1.87
N LEU A 79 5.09 7.18 -2.37
CA LEU A 79 6.09 7.07 -3.43
C LEU A 79 5.60 7.67 -4.75
N LEU A 80 4.34 7.43 -5.13
CA LEU A 80 3.73 8.00 -6.34
C LEU A 80 3.66 9.52 -6.25
N LYS A 81 3.32 10.07 -5.07
CA LYS A 81 3.31 11.51 -4.81
C LYS A 81 4.71 12.11 -4.93
N GLU A 82 5.66 11.59 -4.16
CA GLU A 82 6.98 12.21 -4.06
C GLU A 82 7.81 12.09 -5.35
N ILE A 83 7.73 10.95 -6.04
CA ILE A 83 8.59 10.69 -7.20
C ILE A 83 7.95 11.19 -8.51
N TYR A 84 6.61 11.10 -8.62
CA TYR A 84 5.90 11.35 -9.88
C TYR A 84 4.87 12.49 -9.79
N ASN A 85 4.71 13.09 -8.61
CA ASN A 85 3.70 14.11 -8.33
C ASN A 85 2.27 13.65 -8.67
N ILE A 86 1.96 12.37 -8.40
CA ILE A 86 0.63 11.79 -8.57
C ILE A 86 -0.11 11.88 -7.25
N GLU A 87 -1.25 12.56 -7.25
CA GLU A 87 -2.06 12.77 -6.05
C GLU A 87 -2.88 11.53 -5.70
N LYS A 88 -3.25 11.42 -4.43
CA LYS A 88 -4.33 10.55 -3.98
C LYS A 88 -5.64 11.35 -3.97
N HIS A 89 -6.72 10.71 -4.38
CA HIS A 89 -8.05 11.30 -4.46
C HIS A 89 -8.96 10.58 -3.49
N SER A 90 -9.73 11.33 -2.71
CA SER A 90 -10.74 10.76 -1.81
C SER A 90 -11.86 10.12 -2.60
N ILE A 91 -12.38 9.00 -2.11
CA ILE A 91 -13.55 8.31 -2.61
C ILE A 91 -14.68 8.42 -1.59
N ASN A 92 -15.92 8.40 -2.06
CA ASN A 92 -17.09 8.65 -1.21
C ASN A 92 -17.30 7.55 -0.15
N ASN A 93 -17.06 6.30 -0.53
CA ASN A 93 -17.24 5.15 0.35
C ASN A 93 -15.92 4.37 0.43
N LYS A 94 -15.60 3.81 1.60
CA LYS A 94 -14.44 2.93 1.76
C LYS A 94 -14.54 1.76 0.77
N LEU A 95 -13.52 1.56 -0.04
CA LEU A 95 -13.34 0.31 -0.76
C LEU A 95 -12.82 -0.72 0.25
N PHE A 96 -13.66 -1.70 0.57
CA PHE A 96 -13.40 -2.62 1.66
C PHE A 96 -13.86 -4.03 1.33
N GLY A 97 -12.93 -4.96 1.20
CA GLY A 97 -13.22 -6.35 0.85
C GLY A 97 -12.23 -6.97 -0.11
N ILE A 98 -12.65 -8.01 -0.81
CA ILE A 98 -11.86 -8.75 -1.82
C ILE A 98 -12.37 -8.39 -3.21
N TYR A 99 -11.47 -7.88 -4.03
CA TYR A 99 -11.78 -7.46 -5.40
C TYR A 99 -10.92 -8.21 -6.40
N ASP A 100 -11.54 -8.67 -7.47
CA ASP A 100 -10.83 -9.32 -8.57
C ASP A 100 -10.10 -8.28 -9.44
N HIS A 101 -8.85 -8.57 -9.73
CA HIS A 101 -7.99 -7.75 -10.57
C HIS A 101 -7.58 -8.55 -11.81
N ASN A 102 -7.67 -7.91 -12.97
CA ASN A 102 -7.18 -8.46 -14.22
C ASN A 102 -5.73 -8.04 -14.43
N LEU A 103 -4.88 -8.99 -14.83
CA LEU A 103 -3.54 -8.69 -15.30
C LEU A 103 -3.57 -7.88 -16.60
N ASN A 104 -2.65 -6.96 -16.74
CA ASN A 104 -2.40 -6.30 -17.99
C ASN A 104 -1.66 -7.25 -18.95
N GLN A 105 -2.41 -7.90 -19.83
CA GLN A 105 -1.90 -8.89 -20.78
C GLN A 105 -1.13 -8.28 -21.97
N LYS A 106 -1.10 -6.94 -22.12
CA LYS A 106 -0.41 -6.28 -23.24
C LYS A 106 1.10 -6.51 -23.23
N LYS A 107 1.67 -6.86 -22.08
CA LYS A 107 3.09 -7.18 -21.90
C LYS A 107 3.26 -8.33 -20.92
N GLN A 108 4.16 -9.25 -21.24
CA GLN A 108 4.57 -10.28 -20.29
C GLN A 108 5.63 -9.73 -19.33
N TYR A 109 5.27 -9.56 -18.07
CA TYR A 109 6.20 -9.15 -17.03
C TYR A 109 6.70 -10.35 -16.25
N ARG A 110 8.04 -10.54 -16.18
CA ARG A 110 8.64 -11.61 -15.35
C ARG A 110 8.15 -11.57 -13.89
N LEU A 111 7.89 -10.36 -13.38
CA LEU A 111 7.37 -10.16 -12.02
C LEU A 111 6.00 -10.83 -11.82
N MET A 112 5.18 -10.90 -12.86
CA MET A 112 3.84 -11.47 -12.81
C MET A 112 3.80 -12.94 -13.27
N HIS A 113 4.97 -13.57 -13.44
CA HIS A 113 5.02 -14.97 -13.83
C HIS A 113 4.48 -15.86 -12.69
N GLY A 114 3.49 -16.68 -13.03
CA GLY A 114 2.76 -17.52 -12.05
C GLY A 114 1.44 -16.92 -11.54
N PHE A 115 1.20 -15.63 -11.78
CA PHE A 115 -0.15 -15.09 -11.57
C PHE A 115 -1.12 -15.58 -12.65
N ILE A 116 -2.35 -15.86 -12.25
CA ILE A 116 -3.45 -16.12 -13.19
C ILE A 116 -3.98 -14.80 -13.75
N ASP A 117 -4.65 -14.85 -14.90
CA ASP A 117 -5.15 -13.65 -15.61
C ASP A 117 -6.07 -12.76 -14.79
N ARG A 118 -6.80 -13.35 -13.84
CA ARG A 118 -7.68 -12.68 -12.91
C ARG A 118 -7.49 -13.27 -11.52
N PHE A 119 -7.12 -12.43 -10.56
CA PHE A 119 -6.82 -12.84 -9.18
C PHE A 119 -7.40 -11.86 -8.17
N PRO A 120 -7.81 -12.36 -6.99
CA PRO A 120 -8.33 -11.53 -5.93
C PRO A 120 -7.22 -10.78 -5.19
N MET A 121 -7.53 -9.56 -4.71
CA MET A 121 -6.69 -8.80 -3.81
C MET A 121 -7.54 -8.17 -2.70
N PRO A 122 -7.10 -8.20 -1.44
CA PRO A 122 -7.71 -7.43 -0.36
C PRO A 122 -7.55 -5.92 -0.61
N VAL A 123 -8.61 -5.18 -0.36
CA VAL A 123 -8.65 -3.72 -0.49
C VAL A 123 -9.25 -3.13 0.76
N SER A 124 -8.59 -2.13 1.34
CA SER A 124 -9.06 -1.37 2.49
C SER A 124 -8.56 0.07 2.37
N ARG A 125 -9.34 0.95 1.74
CA ARG A 125 -8.91 2.34 1.51
C ARG A 125 -10.05 3.32 1.26
N PHE A 126 -9.83 4.57 1.65
CA PHE A 126 -10.69 5.74 1.41
C PHE A 126 -10.15 6.65 0.30
N THR A 127 -9.04 6.25 -0.35
CA THR A 127 -8.41 7.05 -1.39
C THR A 127 -8.00 6.19 -2.58
N GLU A 128 -7.81 6.82 -3.73
CA GLU A 128 -7.33 6.18 -4.96
C GLU A 128 -6.31 7.04 -5.70
N ASN A 129 -5.54 6.44 -6.59
CA ASN A 129 -4.76 7.13 -7.60
C ASN A 129 -5.40 6.89 -8.97
N LYS A 130 -5.61 7.94 -9.75
CA LYS A 130 -6.28 7.85 -11.04
C LYS A 130 -5.41 7.18 -12.09
N GLU A 131 -6.00 6.25 -12.84
CA GLU A 131 -5.37 5.56 -13.96
C GLU A 131 -4.74 6.55 -14.95
N SER A 132 -5.47 7.61 -15.30
CA SER A 132 -5.01 8.62 -16.26
C SER A 132 -3.73 9.35 -15.82
N GLU A 133 -3.60 9.64 -14.51
CA GLU A 133 -2.41 10.30 -13.96
C GLU A 133 -1.20 9.35 -13.95
N ILE A 134 -1.43 8.08 -13.59
CA ILE A 134 -0.40 7.02 -13.62
C ILE A 134 0.14 6.83 -15.03
N LEU A 135 -0.74 6.69 -16.02
CA LEU A 135 -0.33 6.51 -17.42
C LEU A 135 0.35 7.76 -17.98
N LYS A 136 -0.12 8.96 -17.65
CA LYS A 136 0.51 10.23 -18.04
C LYS A 136 1.93 10.38 -17.50
N ALA A 137 2.21 9.84 -16.32
CA ALA A 137 3.54 9.81 -15.71
C ALA A 137 4.49 8.77 -16.36
N GLY A 138 4.02 8.00 -17.35
CA GLY A 138 4.80 6.97 -18.05
C GLY A 138 4.98 5.68 -17.22
N LEU A 139 4.13 5.48 -16.22
CA LEU A 139 4.09 4.25 -15.42
C LEU A 139 3.23 3.18 -16.11
N GLU A 140 3.45 1.93 -15.73
CA GLU A 140 2.75 0.76 -16.27
C GLU A 140 1.80 0.19 -15.21
N ILE A 141 0.51 0.05 -15.55
CA ILE A 141 -0.46 -0.63 -14.70
C ILE A 141 -0.32 -2.13 -14.95
N LEU A 142 -0.02 -2.89 -13.90
CA LEU A 142 0.14 -4.34 -13.95
C LEU A 142 -1.16 -5.08 -13.66
N ALA A 143 -1.97 -4.56 -12.75
CA ALA A 143 -3.25 -5.14 -12.35
C ALA A 143 -4.31 -4.05 -12.12
N PHE A 144 -5.51 -4.30 -12.61
CA PHE A 144 -6.63 -3.36 -12.55
C PHE A 144 -7.93 -4.10 -12.26
N SER A 145 -8.75 -3.51 -11.39
CA SER A 145 -10.12 -3.95 -11.09
C SER A 145 -11.12 -2.96 -11.63
N LYS A 146 -12.21 -3.47 -12.21
CA LYS A 146 -13.34 -2.67 -12.66
C LYS A 146 -14.05 -1.98 -11.49
N ASP A 147 -14.04 -2.65 -10.33
CA ASP A 147 -14.79 -2.25 -9.14
C ASP A 147 -13.95 -1.47 -8.12
N SER A 148 -12.63 -1.71 -8.07
CA SER A 148 -11.74 -1.05 -7.12
C SER A 148 -10.60 -0.25 -7.78
N GLY A 149 -10.54 -0.16 -9.12
CA GLY A 149 -9.55 0.63 -9.83
C GLY A 149 -8.16 -0.01 -9.89
N VAL A 150 -7.13 0.82 -9.88
CA VAL A 150 -5.74 0.37 -10.03
C VAL A 150 -5.29 -0.40 -8.79
N GLY A 151 -4.76 -1.62 -8.99
CA GLY A 151 -4.25 -2.47 -7.93
C GLY A 151 -2.72 -2.49 -7.84
N MET A 152 -2.04 -2.58 -8.99
CA MET A 152 -0.58 -2.65 -9.04
C MET A 152 -0.03 -1.80 -10.18
N VAL A 153 1.05 -1.08 -9.90
CA VAL A 153 1.74 -0.19 -10.84
C VAL A 153 3.23 -0.46 -10.79
N ARG A 154 3.92 -0.27 -11.91
CA ARG A 154 5.38 -0.43 -12.03
C ARG A 154 6.00 0.73 -12.77
N CYS A 155 7.19 1.14 -12.36
CA CYS A 155 8.04 2.00 -13.17
C CYS A 155 8.81 1.16 -14.21
N PRO A 156 8.70 1.44 -15.52
CA PRO A 156 9.41 0.68 -16.55
C PRO A 156 10.93 0.88 -16.50
N LYS A 157 11.42 1.99 -15.95
CA LYS A 157 12.85 2.33 -15.84
C LYS A 157 13.50 1.71 -14.63
N THR A 158 13.07 2.11 -13.43
CA THR A 158 13.68 1.67 -12.15
C THR A 158 13.19 0.29 -11.68
N LYS A 159 12.07 -0.18 -12.24
CA LYS A 159 11.37 -1.41 -11.83
C LYS A 159 10.77 -1.32 -10.41
N ASP A 160 10.66 -0.11 -9.88
CA ASP A 160 9.94 0.12 -8.62
C ASP A 160 8.49 -0.36 -8.74
N LEU A 161 7.93 -0.86 -7.65
CA LEU A 161 6.61 -1.46 -7.59
C LEU A 161 5.72 -0.69 -6.61
N PHE A 162 4.51 -0.41 -7.01
CA PHE A 162 3.49 0.28 -6.22
C PHE A 162 2.26 -0.59 -6.15
N ILE A 163 2.03 -1.23 -4.99
CA ILE A 163 0.88 -2.09 -4.72
C ILE A 163 -0.11 -1.26 -3.93
N LEU A 164 -1.23 -0.87 -4.54
CA LEU A 164 -2.24 -0.01 -3.91
C LEU A 164 -3.19 -0.77 -2.99
N ASN A 165 -3.10 -2.08 -2.98
CA ASN A 165 -3.92 -3.02 -2.22
C ASN A 165 -3.03 -3.87 -1.30
N HIS A 166 -3.59 -4.91 -0.67
CA HIS A 166 -2.96 -5.62 0.44
C HIS A 166 -2.80 -7.13 0.19
N LEU A 167 -1.81 -7.53 -0.61
CA LEU A 167 -1.49 -8.96 -0.81
C LEU A 167 -0.85 -9.61 0.43
N GLU A 168 -0.37 -8.79 1.37
CA GLU A 168 0.27 -9.20 2.61
C GLU A 168 -0.72 -9.52 3.74
N TYR A 169 -2.02 -9.27 3.56
CA TYR A 169 -3.01 -9.51 4.60
C TYR A 169 -3.21 -10.99 4.87
N ASP A 170 -3.33 -11.33 6.14
CA ASP A 170 -3.81 -12.64 6.60
C ASP A 170 -5.33 -12.76 6.44
N ALA A 171 -5.84 -13.99 6.47
CA ALA A 171 -7.26 -14.27 6.28
C ALA A 171 -8.17 -13.43 7.21
N ILE A 172 -7.75 -13.17 8.45
CA ILE A 172 -8.54 -12.47 9.47
C ILE A 172 -8.36 -10.94 9.45
N THR A 173 -7.40 -10.38 8.72
CA THR A 173 -7.02 -8.96 8.84
C THR A 173 -8.18 -8.00 8.54
N LEU A 174 -8.95 -8.25 7.48
CA LEU A 174 -10.11 -7.40 7.17
C LEU A 174 -11.25 -7.54 8.20
N LYS A 175 -11.39 -8.71 8.84
CA LYS A 175 -12.34 -8.92 9.95
C LYS A 175 -11.94 -8.06 11.16
N ASP A 176 -10.65 -8.07 11.50
CA ASP A 176 -10.13 -7.27 12.61
C ASP A 176 -10.28 -5.77 12.35
N GLU A 177 -10.00 -5.32 11.12
CA GLU A 177 -10.26 -3.94 10.72
C GLU A 177 -11.73 -3.57 10.81
N PHE A 178 -12.63 -4.43 10.36
CA PHE A 178 -14.07 -4.20 10.44
C PHE A 178 -14.55 -4.07 11.88
N VAL A 179 -14.08 -4.95 12.76
CA VAL A 179 -14.43 -4.90 14.20
C VAL A 179 -13.89 -3.62 14.84
N ARG A 180 -12.64 -3.25 14.57
CA ARG A 180 -12.02 -2.01 15.05
C ARG A 180 -12.83 -0.78 14.61
N ASP A 181 -13.11 -0.67 13.30
CA ASP A 181 -13.78 0.50 12.72
C ASP A 181 -15.22 0.63 13.26
N LYS A 182 -15.91 -0.49 13.51
CA LYS A 182 -17.20 -0.50 14.20
C LYS A 182 -17.12 0.00 15.65
N LEU A 183 -16.08 -0.40 16.39
CA LEU A 183 -15.87 0.07 17.76
C LEU A 183 -15.57 1.57 17.81
N GLU A 184 -14.89 2.09 16.83
CA GLU A 184 -14.61 3.53 16.67
C GLU A 184 -15.83 4.31 16.15
N LYS A 185 -16.99 3.67 16.00
CA LYS A 185 -18.25 4.24 15.50
C LYS A 185 -18.14 4.82 14.09
N THR A 186 -17.25 4.28 13.29
CA THR A 186 -17.16 4.61 11.87
C THR A 186 -18.30 3.90 11.12
N GLU A 187 -19.03 4.62 10.29
CA GLU A 187 -19.97 4.00 9.35
C GLU A 187 -19.20 3.17 8.34
N ILE A 188 -19.23 1.86 8.51
CA ILE A 188 -18.53 0.92 7.65
C ILE A 188 -19.45 -0.24 7.25
N SER A 189 -19.45 -0.55 5.97
CA SER A 189 -20.12 -1.73 5.46
C SER A 189 -19.29 -3.00 5.72
N ILE A 190 -19.94 -4.14 5.74
CA ILE A 190 -19.26 -5.44 5.76
C ILE A 190 -18.33 -5.54 4.55
N PRO A 191 -17.10 -6.10 4.72
CA PRO A 191 -16.18 -6.28 3.61
C PRO A 191 -16.80 -7.15 2.51
N VAL A 192 -16.86 -6.64 1.28
CA VAL A 192 -17.49 -7.35 0.15
C VAL A 192 -16.67 -8.57 -0.27
N ASN A 193 -17.34 -9.64 -0.65
CA ASN A 193 -16.72 -10.89 -1.13
C ASN A 193 -15.69 -11.50 -0.16
N TYR A 194 -15.82 -11.25 1.13
CA TYR A 194 -14.81 -11.63 2.11
C TYR A 194 -15.26 -12.80 2.99
N PHE A 195 -16.41 -12.69 3.63
CA PHE A 195 -16.97 -13.78 4.42
C PHE A 195 -17.60 -14.84 3.51
N PRO A 196 -17.47 -16.13 3.83
CA PRO A 196 -18.24 -17.18 3.14
C PRO A 196 -19.74 -16.88 3.22
N ASN A 197 -20.45 -17.04 2.11
CA ASN A 197 -21.90 -16.76 2.02
C ASN A 197 -22.34 -15.36 2.49
N ASP A 198 -21.41 -14.39 2.55
CA ASP A 198 -21.62 -13.06 3.15
C ASP A 198 -22.07 -13.09 4.62
N ASP A 199 -21.84 -14.21 5.32
CA ASP A 199 -22.15 -14.35 6.74
C ASP A 199 -20.96 -13.96 7.63
N ILE A 200 -21.11 -12.88 8.40
CA ILE A 200 -20.11 -12.36 9.33
C ILE A 200 -19.73 -13.36 10.44
N ASN A 201 -20.56 -14.35 10.70
CA ASN A 201 -20.30 -15.38 11.70
C ASN A 201 -19.41 -16.51 11.17
N GLU A 202 -19.24 -16.61 9.85
CA GLU A 202 -18.32 -17.58 9.25
C GLU A 202 -16.87 -17.06 9.27
N GLU A 203 -15.92 -18.00 9.39
CA GLU A 203 -14.51 -17.64 9.39
C GLU A 203 -14.03 -17.34 7.95
N PRO A 204 -13.34 -16.23 7.74
CA PRO A 204 -12.81 -15.87 6.44
C PRO A 204 -11.76 -16.88 5.93
N ILE A 205 -11.72 -17.06 4.62
CA ILE A 205 -10.77 -17.94 3.95
C ILE A 205 -9.83 -17.10 3.08
N ASN A 206 -8.52 -17.29 3.24
CA ASN A 206 -7.54 -16.65 2.34
C ASN A 206 -7.71 -17.21 0.92
N ARG A 207 -7.94 -16.30 -0.03
CA ARG A 207 -8.13 -16.62 -1.46
C ARG A 207 -7.21 -15.80 -2.39
N TRP A 208 -6.26 -15.04 -1.81
CA TRP A 208 -5.30 -14.18 -2.53
C TRP A 208 -3.85 -14.59 -2.32
#